data_95e20dc911b90e9ffd8bd8c594894c91
#
_entry.id   95e20dc911b90e9ffd8bd8c594894c91
#
_cell.length_a   1.000
_cell.length_b   1.000
_cell.length_c   1.000
_cell.angle_alpha   90.00
_cell.angle_beta   90.00
_cell.angle_gamma   90.00
#
_symmetry.space_group_name_H-M   'P 1'
#
loop_
_entity.id
_entity.type
_entity.pdbx_description
1 polymer ?
#
loop_
_entity_poly.entity_id
_entity_poly.type
_entity_poly.pdbx_seq_one_letter_code
_entity_poly.pdbx_strand_id
1 'polypeptide(L)'
;SPGVAQQPSIASLAIVAHELGHAQQDASSFALLKLRSGLVPMVNFTSWLGPILFMAGIFLGVYDLAWVGVLCFAGAAVFSLVTLPVELDASRRGLAMLKRNGLLQTKEEKQGARRVLTAAAMTYVAALAQAISTLLYYGSILGGGRRRRS
;
A
#
# COMPACT_ATOMS: atom_id res chain seq x y z
N SER A 1 14.50 0.48 -11.50
CA SER A 1 14.73 0.57 -12.96
C SER A 1 16.17 0.96 -13.24
N PRO A 2 16.77 0.58 -14.40
CA PRO A 2 18.16 0.91 -14.74
C PRO A 2 18.48 2.42 -14.66
N GLY A 3 17.55 3.27 -15.07
CA GLY A 3 17.74 4.74 -15.02
C GLY A 3 17.86 5.30 -13.60
N VAL A 4 17.25 4.68 -12.61
CA VAL A 4 17.37 5.08 -11.20
C VAL A 4 18.72 4.67 -10.62
N ALA A 5 19.20 3.46 -10.95
CA ALA A 5 20.45 2.93 -10.42
C ALA A 5 21.70 3.59 -11.05
N GLN A 6 21.57 4.20 -12.23
CA GLN A 6 22.68 4.74 -13.00
C GLN A 6 22.81 6.27 -12.93
N GLN A 7 21.83 6.98 -12.37
CA GLN A 7 21.91 8.44 -12.24
C GLN A 7 22.43 8.86 -10.86
N PRO A 8 23.50 9.64 -10.77
CA PRO A 8 24.05 10.14 -9.50
C PRO A 8 23.15 11.25 -8.93
N SER A 9 22.03 10.90 -8.33
CA SER A 9 21.12 11.84 -7.68
C SER A 9 20.74 11.38 -6.28
N ILE A 10 20.39 12.31 -5.41
CA ILE A 10 19.89 12.01 -4.06
C ILE A 10 18.63 11.14 -4.11
N ALA A 11 17.78 11.36 -5.12
CA ALA A 11 16.58 10.55 -5.32
C ALA A 11 16.91 9.09 -5.66
N SER A 12 17.83 8.87 -6.62
CA SER A 12 18.28 7.52 -7.00
C SER A 12 18.91 6.80 -5.81
N LEU A 13 19.77 7.50 -5.06
CA LEU A 13 20.43 6.96 -3.89
C LEU A 13 19.42 6.58 -2.80
N ALA A 14 18.41 7.41 -2.56
CA ALA A 14 17.35 7.14 -1.60
C ALA A 14 16.51 5.93 -2.01
N ILE A 15 16.15 5.78 -3.30
CA ILE A 15 15.37 4.63 -3.80
C ILE A 15 16.19 3.34 -3.66
N VAL A 16 17.47 3.33 -4.07
CA VAL A 16 18.33 2.16 -3.89
C VAL A 16 18.45 1.77 -2.42
N ALA A 17 18.62 2.76 -1.54
CA ALA A 17 18.68 2.51 -0.10
C ALA A 17 17.37 1.96 0.47
N HIS A 18 16.22 2.37 -0.07
CA HIS A 18 14.92 1.81 0.29
C HIS A 18 14.82 0.32 -0.08
N GLU A 19 15.23 -0.05 -1.30
CA GLU A 19 15.27 -1.46 -1.72
C GLU A 19 16.21 -2.29 -0.85
N LEU A 20 17.37 -1.73 -0.46
CA LEU A 20 18.26 -2.37 0.52
C LEU A 20 17.60 -2.49 1.90
N GLY A 21 16.72 -1.55 2.26
CA GLY A 21 15.89 -1.63 3.48
C GLY A 21 14.98 -2.86 3.44
N HIS A 22 14.33 -3.13 2.32
CA HIS A 22 13.52 -4.35 2.14
C HIS A 22 14.38 -5.62 2.16
N ALA A 23 15.54 -5.61 1.52
CA ALA A 23 16.46 -6.73 1.59
C ALA A 23 16.91 -7.03 3.04
N GLN A 24 17.13 -5.99 3.84
CA GLN A 24 17.45 -6.14 5.27
C GLN A 24 16.26 -6.64 6.08
N GLN A 25 15.03 -6.24 5.75
CA GLN A 25 13.82 -6.79 6.36
C GLN A 25 13.70 -8.29 6.09
N ASP A 26 13.92 -8.70 4.84
CA ASP A 26 13.88 -10.11 4.46
C ASP A 26 14.95 -10.93 5.20
N ALA A 27 16.19 -10.45 5.19
CA ALA A 27 17.31 -11.08 5.90
C ALA A 27 17.06 -11.20 7.42
N SER A 28 16.35 -10.25 8.02
CA SER A 28 15.96 -10.26 9.44
C SER A 28 14.64 -11.01 9.72
N SER A 29 14.06 -11.66 8.71
CA SER A 29 12.78 -12.37 8.81
C SER A 29 11.65 -11.49 9.37
N PHE A 30 11.56 -10.23 8.93
CA PHE A 30 10.58 -9.26 9.43
C PHE A 30 9.14 -9.75 9.20
N ALA A 31 8.41 -10.00 10.29
CA ALA A 31 7.13 -10.69 10.26
C ALA A 31 6.07 -9.99 9.38
N LEU A 32 6.02 -8.65 9.41
CA LEU A 32 5.06 -7.89 8.60
C LEU A 32 5.37 -7.98 7.09
N LEU A 33 6.64 -8.11 6.70
CA LEU A 33 7.00 -8.32 5.29
C LEU A 33 6.50 -9.68 4.80
N LYS A 34 6.65 -10.73 5.61
CA LYS A 34 6.13 -12.06 5.31
C LYS A 34 4.60 -12.06 5.20
N LEU A 35 3.94 -11.40 6.15
CA LEU A 35 2.48 -11.24 6.12
C LEU A 35 2.02 -10.51 4.86
N ARG A 36 2.65 -9.36 4.51
CA ARG A 36 2.39 -8.63 3.27
C ARG A 36 2.52 -9.54 2.04
N SER A 37 3.62 -10.28 1.93
CA SER A 37 3.87 -11.17 0.79
C SER A 37 2.82 -12.27 0.68
N GLY A 38 2.36 -12.83 1.79
CA GLY A 38 1.29 -13.82 1.82
C GLY A 38 -0.09 -13.25 1.44
N LEU A 39 -0.33 -11.96 1.69
CA LEU A 39 -1.59 -11.30 1.35
C LEU A 39 -1.72 -10.94 -0.14
N VAL A 40 -0.61 -10.76 -0.86
CA VAL A 40 -0.60 -10.32 -2.27
C VAL A 40 -1.51 -11.15 -3.18
N PRO A 41 -1.41 -12.50 -3.22
CA PRO A 41 -2.27 -13.28 -4.13
C PRO A 41 -3.76 -13.18 -3.76
N MET A 42 -4.08 -13.14 -2.48
CA MET A 42 -5.46 -12.98 -2.00
C MET A 42 -6.03 -11.62 -2.40
N VAL A 43 -5.27 -10.54 -2.20
CA VAL A 43 -5.72 -9.17 -2.52
C VAL A 43 -5.87 -8.99 -4.03
N ASN A 44 -4.95 -9.54 -4.83
CA ASN A 44 -5.07 -9.51 -6.29
C ASN A 44 -6.37 -10.20 -6.75
N PHE A 45 -6.67 -11.37 -6.21
CA PHE A 45 -7.88 -12.12 -6.53
C PHE A 45 -9.15 -11.35 -6.09
N THR A 46 -9.20 -10.87 -4.86
CA THR A 46 -10.37 -10.16 -4.34
C THR A 46 -10.58 -8.79 -4.99
N SER A 47 -9.50 -8.11 -5.42
CA SER A 47 -9.59 -6.84 -6.15
C SER A 47 -10.20 -7.01 -7.55
N TRP A 48 -9.97 -8.15 -8.18
CA TRP A 48 -10.60 -8.49 -9.46
C TRP A 48 -12.05 -8.96 -9.27
N LEU A 49 -12.30 -9.81 -8.27
CA LEU A 49 -13.59 -10.42 -8.03
C LEU A 49 -14.60 -9.43 -7.43
N GLY A 50 -14.16 -8.51 -6.57
CA GLY A 50 -15.02 -7.59 -5.86
C GLY A 50 -15.95 -6.75 -6.74
N PRO A 51 -15.45 -6.05 -7.78
CA PRO A 51 -16.27 -5.30 -8.73
C PRO A 51 -17.29 -6.17 -9.43
N ILE A 52 -16.91 -7.38 -9.82
CA ILE A 52 -17.80 -8.31 -10.54
C ILE A 52 -18.96 -8.73 -9.63
N LEU A 53 -18.68 -9.15 -8.40
CA LEU A 53 -19.71 -9.55 -7.45
C LEU A 53 -20.62 -8.38 -7.07
N PHE A 54 -20.05 -7.19 -6.88
CA PHE A 54 -20.82 -5.99 -6.59
C PHE A 54 -21.81 -5.68 -7.72
N MET A 55 -21.31 -5.58 -8.97
CA MET A 55 -22.13 -5.28 -10.14
C MET A 55 -23.18 -6.37 -10.39
N ALA A 56 -22.80 -7.66 -10.32
CA ALA A 56 -23.73 -8.76 -10.48
C ALA A 56 -24.83 -8.71 -9.40
N GLY A 57 -24.47 -8.45 -8.15
CA GLY A 57 -25.43 -8.33 -7.05
C GLY A 57 -26.45 -7.20 -7.26
N ILE A 58 -26.00 -6.05 -7.76
CA ILE A 58 -26.89 -4.91 -8.10
C ILE A 58 -27.82 -5.27 -9.27
N PHE A 59 -27.29 -5.78 -10.40
CA PHE A 59 -28.06 -6.08 -11.59
C PHE A 59 -29.07 -7.20 -11.37
N LEU A 60 -28.72 -8.22 -10.57
CA LEU A 60 -29.61 -9.36 -10.26
C LEU A 60 -30.56 -9.07 -9.10
N GLY A 61 -30.42 -7.93 -8.40
CA GLY A 61 -31.20 -7.61 -7.22
C GLY A 61 -30.84 -8.46 -5.99
N VAL A 62 -29.67 -9.16 -6.01
CA VAL A 62 -29.17 -10.02 -4.93
C VAL A 62 -28.21 -9.22 -4.06
N TYR A 63 -28.76 -8.48 -3.10
CA TYR A 63 -27.98 -7.55 -2.27
C TYR A 63 -26.89 -8.23 -1.44
N ASP A 64 -27.10 -9.47 -0.99
CA ASP A 64 -26.07 -10.22 -0.25
C ASP A 64 -24.82 -10.47 -1.12
N LEU A 65 -25.01 -10.74 -2.41
CA LEU A 65 -23.91 -10.88 -3.36
C LEU A 65 -23.13 -9.55 -3.54
N ALA A 66 -23.87 -8.43 -3.60
CA ALA A 66 -23.24 -7.12 -3.65
C ALA A 66 -22.43 -6.81 -2.37
N TRP A 67 -22.91 -7.22 -1.20
CA TRP A 67 -22.17 -7.08 0.06
C TRP A 67 -20.90 -7.92 0.09
N VAL A 68 -20.92 -9.15 -0.47
CA VAL A 68 -19.69 -9.94 -0.65
C VAL A 68 -18.69 -9.19 -1.52
N GLY A 69 -19.14 -8.54 -2.59
CA GLY A 69 -18.30 -7.66 -3.40
C GLY A 69 -17.66 -6.51 -2.60
N VAL A 70 -18.44 -5.85 -1.72
CA VAL A 70 -17.91 -4.80 -0.82
C VAL A 70 -16.87 -5.36 0.15
N LEU A 71 -17.09 -6.54 0.71
CA LEU A 71 -16.10 -7.20 1.57
C LEU A 71 -14.79 -7.52 0.85
N CYS A 72 -14.83 -7.84 -0.44
CA CYS A 72 -13.63 -8.01 -1.26
C CYS A 72 -12.80 -6.71 -1.34
N PHE A 73 -13.44 -5.55 -1.39
CA PHE A 73 -12.73 -4.26 -1.34
C PHE A 73 -12.06 -4.00 0.01
N ALA A 74 -12.58 -4.55 1.11
CA ALA A 74 -11.95 -4.42 2.42
C ALA A 74 -10.56 -5.07 2.45
N GLY A 75 -10.30 -6.08 1.64
CA GLY A 75 -8.97 -6.70 1.47
C GLY A 75 -7.90 -5.70 1.07
N ALA A 76 -8.21 -4.77 0.17
CA ALA A 76 -7.28 -3.71 -0.24
C ALA A 76 -6.95 -2.73 0.91
N ALA A 77 -7.93 -2.41 1.75
CA ALA A 77 -7.70 -1.57 2.93
C ALA A 77 -6.78 -2.28 3.95
N VAL A 78 -7.05 -3.55 4.24
CA VAL A 78 -6.22 -4.37 5.13
C VAL A 78 -4.80 -4.50 4.59
N PHE A 79 -4.64 -4.77 3.30
CA PHE A 79 -3.33 -4.84 2.65
C PHE A 79 -2.55 -3.53 2.77
N SER A 80 -3.20 -2.39 2.50
CA SER A 80 -2.57 -1.06 2.63
C SER A 80 -2.16 -0.78 4.09
N LEU A 81 -2.99 -1.17 5.05
CA LEU A 81 -2.72 -1.02 6.47
C LEU A 81 -1.51 -1.85 6.93
N VAL A 82 -1.38 -3.09 6.45
CA VAL A 82 -0.24 -3.97 6.75
C VAL A 82 1.01 -3.50 6.02
N THR A 83 0.88 -2.99 4.79
CA THR A 83 2.01 -2.58 3.95
C THR A 83 2.64 -1.28 4.44
N LEU A 84 1.85 -0.33 4.94
CA LEU A 84 2.34 0.97 5.39
C LEU A 84 3.47 0.88 6.43
N PRO A 85 3.38 0.12 7.53
CA PRO A 85 4.49 -0.03 8.47
C PRO A 85 5.71 -0.74 7.87
N VAL A 86 5.53 -1.64 6.89
CA VAL A 86 6.65 -2.28 6.17
C VAL A 86 7.44 -1.23 5.39
N GLU A 87 6.75 -0.38 4.64
CA GLU A 87 7.37 0.69 3.84
C GLU A 87 8.05 1.75 4.71
N LEU A 88 7.44 2.11 5.83
CA LEU A 88 8.04 3.05 6.79
C LEU A 88 9.31 2.47 7.42
N ASP A 89 9.33 1.19 7.78
CA ASP A 89 10.50 0.54 8.34
C ASP A 89 11.61 0.38 7.30
N ALA A 90 11.29 -0.03 6.05
CA ALA A 90 12.26 -0.08 4.95
C ALA A 90 12.91 1.30 4.70
N SER A 91 12.10 2.35 4.68
CA SER A 91 12.58 3.73 4.53
C SER A 91 13.50 4.17 5.69
N ARG A 92 13.16 3.81 6.92
CA ARG A 92 14.00 4.08 8.11
C ARG A 92 15.35 3.36 8.02
N ARG A 93 15.35 2.09 7.65
CA ARG A 93 16.56 1.28 7.45
C ARG A 93 17.43 1.86 6.33
N GLY A 94 16.83 2.21 5.18
CA GLY A 94 17.51 2.84 4.06
C GLY A 94 18.16 4.16 4.47
N LEU A 95 17.44 5.05 5.14
CA LEU A 95 17.99 6.32 5.62
C LEU A 95 19.13 6.13 6.64
N ALA A 96 19.01 5.15 7.52
CA ALA A 96 20.05 4.79 8.49
C ALA A 96 21.32 4.28 7.79
N MET A 97 21.18 3.44 6.76
CA MET A 97 22.30 2.95 5.96
C MET A 97 23.04 4.09 5.24
N LEU A 98 22.30 5.01 4.61
CA LEU A 98 22.90 6.16 3.93
C LEU A 98 23.69 7.04 4.90
N LYS A 99 23.16 7.29 6.10
CA LYS A 99 23.86 8.09 7.14
C LYS A 99 25.10 7.37 7.67
N ARG A 100 25.00 6.07 7.98
CA ARG A 100 26.13 5.30 8.53
C ARG A 100 27.31 5.18 7.58
N ASN A 101 27.04 5.13 6.27
CA ASN A 101 28.06 5.03 5.24
C ASN A 101 28.56 6.42 4.74
N GLY A 102 28.14 7.52 5.38
CA GLY A 102 28.60 8.86 5.01
C GLY A 102 28.15 9.35 3.63
N LEU A 103 27.10 8.70 3.05
CA LEU A 103 26.60 9.02 1.72
C LEU A 103 25.69 10.26 1.70
N LEU A 104 25.32 10.78 2.86
CA LEU A 104 24.57 12.02 3.05
C LEU A 104 25.40 12.97 3.93
N GLN A 105 26.11 13.87 3.31
CA GLN A 105 27.03 14.76 4.02
C GLN A 105 26.36 16.07 4.46
N THR A 106 25.59 16.68 3.56
CA THR A 106 24.95 17.96 3.82
C THR A 106 23.56 17.80 4.45
N LYS A 107 23.05 18.89 4.98
CA LYS A 107 21.70 18.96 5.56
C LYS A 107 20.63 18.83 4.47
N GLU A 108 20.91 19.41 3.32
CA GLU A 108 20.07 19.39 2.12
C GLU A 108 19.93 17.98 1.56
N GLU A 109 21.03 17.22 1.47
CA GLU A 109 21.02 15.82 1.04
C GLU A 109 20.21 14.93 1.98
N LYS A 110 20.38 15.09 3.29
CA LYS A 110 19.59 14.35 4.31
C LYS A 110 18.11 14.67 4.18
N GLN A 111 17.76 15.92 3.95
CA GLN A 111 16.36 16.34 3.79
C GLN A 111 15.79 15.86 2.45
N GLY A 112 16.57 15.91 1.37
CA GLY A 112 16.18 15.38 0.05
C GLY A 112 15.89 13.89 0.10
N ALA A 113 16.81 13.08 0.64
CA ALA A 113 16.61 11.64 0.80
C ALA A 113 15.38 11.33 1.66
N ARG A 114 15.18 12.04 2.78
CA ARG A 114 14.01 11.87 3.64
C ARG A 114 12.71 12.19 2.91
N ARG A 115 12.67 13.25 2.08
CA ARG A 115 11.47 13.61 1.29
C ARG A 115 11.11 12.50 0.31
N VAL A 116 12.06 11.94 -0.42
CA VAL A 116 11.83 10.84 -1.36
C VAL A 116 11.29 9.62 -0.64
N LEU A 117 11.92 9.21 0.47
CA LEU A 117 11.51 8.05 1.26
C LEU A 117 10.11 8.25 1.90
N THR A 118 9.80 9.47 2.34
CA THR A 118 8.47 9.79 2.87
C THR A 118 7.42 9.76 1.76
N ALA A 119 7.73 10.29 0.57
CA ALA A 119 6.81 10.27 -0.57
C ALA A 119 6.43 8.83 -0.97
N ALA A 120 7.38 7.89 -0.93
CA ALA A 120 7.11 6.47 -1.17
C ALA A 120 6.09 5.91 -0.18
N ALA A 121 6.24 6.18 1.11
CA ALA A 121 5.28 5.73 2.13
C ALA A 121 3.90 6.40 1.99
N MET A 122 3.85 7.67 1.56
CA MET A 122 2.58 8.39 1.37
C MET A 122 1.69 7.80 0.27
N THR A 123 2.25 7.06 -0.69
CA THR A 123 1.44 6.33 -1.68
C THR A 123 0.52 5.30 -1.03
N TYR A 124 0.97 4.63 0.03
CA TYR A 124 0.17 3.66 0.78
C TYR A 124 -0.86 4.34 1.69
N VAL A 125 -0.57 5.53 2.21
CA VAL A 125 -1.58 6.34 2.91
C VAL A 125 -2.70 6.74 1.96
N ALA A 126 -2.37 7.17 0.74
CA ALA A 126 -3.35 7.50 -0.28
C ALA A 126 -4.17 6.26 -0.71
N ALA A 127 -3.53 5.10 -0.90
CA ALA A 127 -4.20 3.85 -1.22
C ALA A 127 -5.17 3.41 -0.11
N LEU A 128 -4.78 3.56 1.15
CA LEU A 128 -5.65 3.27 2.30
C LEU A 128 -6.85 4.21 2.35
N ALA A 129 -6.63 5.52 2.16
CA ALA A 129 -7.71 6.50 2.11
C ALA A 129 -8.68 6.22 0.96
N GLN A 130 -8.16 5.85 -0.22
CA GLN A 130 -8.98 5.46 -1.37
C GLN A 130 -9.80 4.20 -1.07
N ALA A 131 -9.20 3.17 -0.46
CA ALA A 131 -9.90 1.93 -0.11
C ALA A 131 -11.03 2.19 0.90
N ILE A 132 -10.79 3.00 1.93
CA ILE A 132 -11.81 3.40 2.91
C ILE A 132 -12.94 4.18 2.22
N SER A 133 -12.61 5.14 1.36
CA SER A 133 -13.60 5.93 0.61
C SER A 133 -14.47 5.03 -0.27
N THR A 134 -13.88 4.04 -0.93
CA THR A 134 -14.58 3.04 -1.75
C THR A 134 -15.56 2.22 -0.90
N LEU A 135 -15.11 1.74 0.26
CA LEU A 135 -15.96 0.98 1.20
C LEU A 135 -17.16 1.81 1.68
N LEU A 136 -16.93 3.06 2.07
CA LEU A 136 -18.00 3.97 2.51
C LEU A 136 -18.99 4.26 1.38
N TYR A 137 -18.49 4.51 0.17
CA TYR A 137 -19.32 4.79 -1.00
C TYR A 137 -20.23 3.60 -1.34
N TYR A 138 -19.69 2.41 -1.53
CA TYR A 138 -20.49 1.23 -1.87
C TYR A 138 -21.39 0.77 -0.72
N GLY A 139 -20.92 0.90 0.52
CA GLY A 139 -21.73 0.64 1.71
C GLY A 139 -22.93 1.57 1.80
N SER A 140 -22.79 2.84 1.44
CA SER A 140 -23.89 3.82 1.42
C SER A 140 -24.95 3.51 0.35
N ILE A 141 -24.53 3.05 -0.84
CA ILE A 141 -25.44 2.63 -1.90
C ILE A 141 -26.32 1.46 -1.43
N LEU A 142 -25.70 0.44 -0.83
CA LEU A 142 -26.43 -0.75 -0.37
C LEU A 142 -27.31 -0.46 0.85
N GLY A 143 -26.85 0.37 1.79
CA GLY A 143 -27.59 0.79 2.97
C GLY A 143 -28.81 1.67 2.64
N GLY A 144 -28.70 2.55 1.64
CA GLY A 144 -29.81 3.39 1.16
C GLY A 144 -30.91 2.61 0.44
N GLY A 145 -30.55 1.54 -0.27
CA GLY A 145 -31.50 0.67 -0.97
C GLY A 145 -32.40 -0.15 -0.01
N ARG A 146 -31.89 -0.52 1.16
CA ARG A 146 -32.62 -1.28 2.16
C ARG A 146 -33.72 -0.46 2.85
N ARG A 147 -33.50 0.84 3.05
CA ARG A 147 -34.48 1.78 3.67
C ARG A 147 -35.69 2.12 2.78
N ARG A 148 -35.60 1.89 1.47
CA ARG A 148 -36.72 2.18 0.53
C ARG A 148 -37.67 1.00 0.34
N ARG A 149 -37.37 -0.18 0.91
CA ARG A 149 -38.18 -1.40 0.78
C ARG A 149 -38.83 -1.86 2.10
N SER A 150 -38.58 -1.17 3.22
CA SER A 150 -39.28 -1.32 4.49
C SER A 150 -40.33 -0.20 4.63
#